data_c377fcd1e9b4edb56b9bc4a530036fa5
#
_entry.id   c377fcd1e9b4edb56b9bc4a530036fa5
#
_cell.length_a   1.000
_cell.length_b   1.000
_cell.length_c   1.000
_cell.angle_alpha   90.00
_cell.angle_beta   90.00
_cell.angle_gamma   90.00
#
_symmetry.space_group_name_H-M   'P 1'
#
loop_
_entity.id
_entity.type
_entity.pdbx_description
1 polymer ?
#
loop_
_entity_poly.entity_id
_entity_poly.type
_entity_poly.pdbx_seq_one_letter_code
_entity_poly.pdbx_strand_id
1 'polypeptide(L)'
;MKKYFLAIIAAMLLAMPAMAQTKKGKTLEVSFNYQKQAGPGSNQYAVWIENEKGEVVKTLFVTSFTTKGRVRGNEQPMRGYVKRPNCVPTWVKTVKAESLSDQQLDGVTGATPQANGKQILTWDFTDQQGKKVKDGKYCVKVEATLYQASSIVYTGSLSTKDKAGSVTLTSKLSEPDEAHKDMITDVKAVIK
;
A
#
# COMPACT_ATOMS: atom_id res chain seq x y z
N MET A 1 39.26 19.01 67.62
CA MET A 1 38.35 18.00 67.01
C MET A 1 37.99 18.51 65.61
N LYS A 2 38.69 18.00 64.59
CA LYS A 2 38.49 18.39 63.16
C LYS A 2 37.65 17.32 62.51
N LYS A 3 36.44 17.70 62.05
CA LYS A 3 35.53 16.84 61.31
C LYS A 3 35.94 16.83 59.84
N TYR A 4 36.38 15.70 59.34
CA TYR A 4 36.62 15.50 57.88
C TYR A 4 35.33 15.16 57.21
N PHE A 5 34.82 16.07 56.37
CA PHE A 5 33.74 15.80 55.44
C PHE A 5 34.30 15.14 54.20
N LEU A 6 34.07 13.88 54.04
CA LEU A 6 34.42 13.13 52.84
C LEU A 6 33.31 13.34 51.80
N ALA A 7 33.57 14.13 50.79
CA ALA A 7 32.66 14.30 49.67
C ALA A 7 32.85 13.13 48.72
N ILE A 8 31.89 12.23 48.73
CA ILE A 8 31.79 11.13 47.74
C ILE A 8 31.13 11.71 46.49
N ILE A 9 31.92 12.03 45.48
CA ILE A 9 31.41 12.35 44.13
C ILE A 9 31.08 11.01 43.46
N ALA A 10 29.78 10.65 43.49
CA ALA A 10 29.29 9.54 42.72
C ALA A 10 29.23 9.94 41.22
N ALA A 11 30.20 9.50 40.45
CA ALA A 11 30.17 9.60 39.00
C ALA A 11 29.03 8.68 38.47
N MET A 12 27.84 9.25 38.27
CA MET A 12 26.79 8.59 37.48
C MET A 12 27.28 8.56 36.01
N LEU A 13 27.86 7.45 35.62
CA LEU A 13 27.98 7.07 34.23
C LEU A 13 26.58 6.87 33.67
N LEU A 14 26.06 7.89 33.01
CA LEU A 14 24.86 7.76 32.17
C LEU A 14 25.22 6.78 31.04
N ALA A 15 24.89 5.50 31.23
CA ALA A 15 24.83 4.55 30.15
C ALA A 15 23.71 4.98 29.21
N MET A 16 24.02 5.78 28.20
CA MET A 16 23.10 5.99 27.10
C MET A 16 22.83 4.63 26.46
N PRO A 17 21.57 4.17 26.40
CA PRO A 17 21.29 3.01 25.62
C PRO A 17 21.72 3.31 24.19
N ALA A 18 22.72 2.57 23.68
CA ALA A 18 23.03 2.58 22.27
C ALA A 18 21.72 2.23 21.55
N MET A 19 21.07 3.19 20.92
CA MET A 19 19.98 2.94 20.00
C MET A 19 20.59 2.05 18.91
N ALA A 20 20.34 0.75 19.03
CA ALA A 20 20.64 -0.18 17.98
C ALA A 20 19.92 0.34 16.74
N GLN A 21 20.68 0.88 15.79
CA GLN A 21 20.15 1.15 14.44
C GLN A 21 19.67 -0.20 13.91
N THR A 22 18.36 -0.43 14.03
CA THR A 22 17.72 -1.56 13.39
C THR A 22 18.04 -1.43 11.90
N LYS A 23 18.87 -2.34 11.38
CA LYS A 23 19.13 -2.43 9.94
C LYS A 23 17.76 -2.42 9.28
N LYS A 24 17.47 -1.33 8.56
CA LYS A 24 16.24 -1.19 7.82
C LYS A 24 16.17 -2.38 6.87
N GLY A 25 15.23 -3.28 7.09
CA GLY A 25 15.08 -4.48 6.26
C GLY A 25 14.82 -4.07 4.82
N LYS A 26 15.07 -4.98 3.88
CA LYS A 26 14.74 -4.81 2.48
C LYS A 26 13.26 -4.45 2.33
N THR A 27 12.97 -3.46 1.49
CA THR A 27 11.59 -3.03 1.20
C THR A 27 11.40 -2.77 -0.29
N LEU A 28 10.16 -2.90 -0.77
CA LEU A 28 9.74 -2.38 -2.07
C LEU A 28 8.91 -1.12 -1.82
N GLU A 29 9.35 0.01 -2.33
CA GLU A 29 8.57 1.25 -2.35
C GLU A 29 7.83 1.36 -3.68
N VAL A 30 6.51 1.51 -3.62
CA VAL A 30 5.64 1.81 -4.75
C VAL A 30 5.19 3.25 -4.62
N SER A 31 5.40 4.07 -5.64
CA SER A 31 5.01 5.47 -5.61
C SER A 31 4.40 5.91 -6.92
N PHE A 32 3.49 6.88 -6.85
CA PHE A 32 2.88 7.55 -8.00
C PHE A 32 2.35 8.93 -7.61
N ASN A 33 2.17 9.78 -8.60
CA ASN A 33 1.46 11.04 -8.40
C ASN A 33 -0.03 10.78 -8.61
N TYR A 34 -0.84 11.15 -7.61
CA TYR A 34 -2.29 11.08 -7.67
C TYR A 34 -2.85 12.47 -7.97
N GLN A 35 -3.74 12.54 -8.94
CA GLN A 35 -4.50 13.75 -9.29
C GLN A 35 -5.99 13.44 -9.23
N LYS A 36 -6.65 14.04 -8.25
CA LYS A 36 -8.09 13.87 -8.06
C LYS A 36 -8.84 14.38 -9.30
N GLN A 37 -9.67 13.52 -9.86
CA GLN A 37 -10.50 13.82 -10.99
C GLN A 37 -11.89 14.24 -10.55
N ALA A 38 -12.53 15.13 -11.31
CA ALA A 38 -13.93 15.49 -11.14
C ALA A 38 -14.84 14.38 -11.73
N GLY A 39 -16.07 14.32 -11.25
CA GLY A 39 -17.08 13.41 -11.76
C GLY A 39 -17.19 12.08 -11.03
N PRO A 40 -18.24 11.30 -11.34
CA PRO A 40 -18.48 9.99 -10.72
C PRO A 40 -17.61 8.88 -11.31
N GLY A 41 -17.41 7.82 -10.55
CA GLY A 41 -16.80 6.57 -11.04
C GLY A 41 -15.29 6.62 -11.27
N SER A 42 -14.59 7.58 -10.65
CA SER A 42 -13.15 7.77 -10.73
C SER A 42 -12.50 7.78 -9.34
N ASN A 43 -11.18 7.98 -9.28
CA ASN A 43 -10.41 8.16 -8.05
C ASN A 43 -10.25 6.92 -7.16
N GLN A 44 -10.49 5.74 -7.71
CA GLN A 44 -10.29 4.50 -6.97
C GLN A 44 -8.99 3.84 -7.42
N TYR A 45 -8.20 3.35 -6.46
CA TYR A 45 -7.00 2.59 -6.75
C TYR A 45 -6.72 1.54 -5.70
N ALA A 46 -5.98 0.53 -6.11
CA ALA A 46 -5.46 -0.52 -5.24
C ALA A 46 -3.99 -0.81 -5.58
N VAL A 47 -3.22 -1.18 -4.56
CA VAL A 47 -1.83 -1.64 -4.69
C VAL A 47 -1.68 -2.95 -3.94
N TRP A 48 -1.18 -3.98 -4.61
CA TRP A 48 -1.04 -5.30 -4.00
C TRP A 48 0.14 -6.10 -4.57
N ILE A 49 0.47 -7.17 -3.89
CA ILE A 49 1.52 -8.11 -4.26
C ILE A 49 0.90 -9.47 -4.52
N GLU A 50 1.29 -10.10 -5.62
CA GLU A 50 0.94 -11.47 -5.99
C GLU A 50 2.18 -12.37 -5.97
N ASN A 51 1.98 -13.67 -5.73
CA ASN A 51 3.00 -14.69 -5.98
C ASN A 51 3.02 -15.12 -7.46
N GLU A 52 3.89 -16.06 -7.83
CA GLU A 52 4.01 -16.58 -9.21
C GLU A 52 2.73 -17.26 -9.74
N LYS A 53 1.83 -17.68 -8.84
CA LYS A 53 0.54 -18.30 -9.21
C LYS A 53 -0.57 -17.26 -9.40
N GLY A 54 -0.28 -15.96 -9.21
CA GLY A 54 -1.29 -14.91 -9.24
C GLY A 54 -2.17 -14.84 -7.98
N GLU A 55 -1.76 -15.50 -6.88
CA GLU A 55 -2.47 -15.41 -5.60
C GLU A 55 -1.99 -14.17 -4.85
N VAL A 56 -2.92 -13.43 -4.25
CA VAL A 56 -2.59 -12.24 -3.46
C VAL A 56 -1.85 -12.63 -2.19
N VAL A 57 -0.66 -12.08 -2.03
CA VAL A 57 0.19 -12.23 -0.84
C VAL A 57 -0.10 -11.11 0.16
N LYS A 58 -0.22 -9.89 -0.35
CA LYS A 58 -0.50 -8.72 0.48
C LYS A 58 -1.18 -7.62 -0.33
N THR A 59 -2.29 -7.12 0.16
CA THR A 59 -2.83 -5.85 -0.28
C THR A 59 -2.20 -4.75 0.56
N LEU A 60 -1.50 -3.82 -0.09
CA LEU A 60 -0.87 -2.69 0.58
C LEU A 60 -1.87 -1.57 0.83
N PHE A 61 -2.82 -1.40 -0.10
CA PHE A 61 -3.82 -0.36 -0.03
C PHE A 61 -4.96 -0.62 -1.02
N VAL A 62 -6.16 -0.27 -0.62
CA VAL A 62 -7.31 -0.10 -1.52
C VAL A 62 -8.18 1.05 -1.00
N THR A 63 -8.71 1.86 -1.92
CA THR A 63 -9.57 2.99 -1.55
C THR A 63 -10.89 2.54 -0.92
N SER A 64 -11.35 3.24 0.11
CA SER A 64 -12.53 2.87 0.91
C SER A 64 -13.83 2.79 0.10
N PHE A 65 -13.99 3.63 -0.92
CA PHE A 65 -15.16 3.56 -1.78
C PHE A 65 -15.25 2.22 -2.54
N THR A 66 -14.10 1.61 -2.88
CA THR A 66 -14.05 0.29 -3.52
C THR A 66 -14.61 -0.80 -2.61
N THR A 67 -14.29 -0.77 -1.32
CA THR A 67 -14.63 -1.84 -0.36
C THR A 67 -15.95 -1.59 0.37
N LYS A 68 -16.17 -0.37 0.84
CA LYS A 68 -17.29 0.02 1.72
C LYS A 68 -18.40 0.79 1.00
N GLY A 69 -18.16 1.25 -0.24
CA GLY A 69 -19.06 2.15 -0.92
C GLY A 69 -19.08 3.55 -0.32
N ARG A 70 -20.12 4.31 -0.64
CA ARG A 70 -20.31 5.66 -0.10
C ARG A 70 -21.07 5.57 1.23
N VAL A 71 -20.47 6.10 2.28
CA VAL A 71 -21.13 6.38 3.56
C VAL A 71 -21.56 7.85 3.54
N ARG A 72 -22.82 8.14 3.77
CA ARG A 72 -23.35 9.50 3.76
C ARG A 72 -23.72 9.94 5.20
N GLY A 73 -23.24 11.11 5.59
CA GLY A 73 -23.58 11.67 6.90
C GLY A 73 -23.28 10.70 8.06
N ASN A 74 -24.28 10.42 8.87
CA ASN A 74 -24.17 9.54 10.05
C ASN A 74 -24.54 8.07 9.74
N GLU A 75 -24.65 7.68 8.45
CA GLU A 75 -24.92 6.29 8.10
C GLU A 75 -23.79 5.38 8.61
N GLN A 76 -24.17 4.23 9.14
CA GLN A 76 -23.18 3.20 9.49
C GLN A 76 -22.64 2.57 8.20
N PRO A 77 -21.32 2.32 8.10
CA PRO A 77 -20.77 1.58 6.98
C PRO A 77 -21.46 0.23 6.83
N MET A 78 -21.75 -0.16 5.59
CA MET A 78 -22.27 -1.49 5.31
C MET A 78 -21.22 -2.54 5.73
N ARG A 79 -21.69 -3.65 6.27
CA ARG A 79 -20.83 -4.80 6.57
C ARG A 79 -20.49 -5.56 5.28
N GLY A 80 -19.28 -6.09 5.23
CA GLY A 80 -18.78 -6.80 4.07
C GLY A 80 -18.44 -5.92 2.87
N TYR A 81 -18.10 -6.57 1.79
CA TYR A 81 -17.78 -5.91 0.53
C TYR A 81 -19.06 -5.39 -0.15
N VAL A 82 -19.05 -4.11 -0.51
CA VAL A 82 -20.13 -3.48 -1.26
C VAL A 82 -19.77 -3.48 -2.74
N LYS A 83 -20.49 -4.27 -3.54
CA LYS A 83 -20.20 -4.45 -4.97
C LYS A 83 -20.17 -3.14 -5.74
N ARG A 84 -19.05 -2.88 -6.39
CA ARG A 84 -18.76 -1.73 -7.26
C ARG A 84 -18.06 -2.23 -8.52
N PRO A 85 -18.76 -2.67 -9.56
CA PRO A 85 -18.20 -3.45 -10.67
C PRO A 85 -17.05 -2.73 -11.39
N ASN A 86 -17.06 -1.39 -11.40
CA ASN A 86 -16.04 -0.59 -12.08
C ASN A 86 -14.91 -0.09 -11.16
N CYS A 87 -14.98 -0.37 -9.85
CA CYS A 87 -13.93 0.06 -8.92
C CYS A 87 -12.86 -1.00 -8.79
N VAL A 88 -11.68 -0.74 -9.34
CA VAL A 88 -10.49 -1.63 -9.36
C VAL A 88 -10.85 -3.12 -9.54
N PRO A 89 -11.48 -3.45 -10.68
CA PRO A 89 -12.09 -4.76 -10.91
C PRO A 89 -11.07 -5.90 -10.91
N THR A 90 -9.82 -5.64 -11.29
CA THR A 90 -8.77 -6.65 -11.26
C THR A 90 -8.44 -7.06 -9.83
N TRP A 91 -8.23 -6.08 -8.94
CA TRP A 91 -8.00 -6.35 -7.53
C TRP A 91 -9.19 -7.08 -6.90
N VAL A 92 -10.42 -6.59 -7.10
CA VAL A 92 -11.65 -7.20 -6.56
C VAL A 92 -11.76 -8.67 -6.93
N LYS A 93 -11.52 -9.00 -8.21
CA LYS A 93 -11.54 -10.38 -8.72
C LYS A 93 -10.43 -11.22 -8.09
N THR A 94 -9.20 -10.70 -8.04
CA THR A 94 -8.03 -11.46 -7.59
C THR A 94 -8.11 -11.79 -6.10
N VAL A 95 -8.52 -10.83 -5.25
CA VAL A 95 -8.68 -11.08 -3.80
C VAL A 95 -9.97 -11.81 -3.45
N LYS A 96 -10.89 -11.98 -4.40
CA LYS A 96 -12.25 -12.49 -4.16
C LYS A 96 -12.94 -11.65 -3.07
N ALA A 97 -13.01 -10.33 -3.28
CA ALA A 97 -13.44 -9.36 -2.27
C ALA A 97 -14.77 -9.72 -1.57
N GLU A 98 -15.69 -10.37 -2.29
CA GLU A 98 -16.98 -10.83 -1.74
C GLU A 98 -16.84 -11.89 -0.63
N SER A 99 -15.69 -12.60 -0.56
CA SER A 99 -15.40 -13.61 0.44
C SER A 99 -14.58 -13.10 1.64
N LEU A 100 -14.15 -11.84 1.61
CA LEU A 100 -13.38 -11.24 2.70
C LEU A 100 -14.29 -10.85 3.87
N SER A 101 -13.83 -11.11 5.09
CA SER A 101 -14.49 -10.61 6.30
C SER A 101 -14.34 -9.08 6.42
N ASP A 102 -15.20 -8.45 7.24
CA ASP A 102 -15.09 -7.03 7.56
C ASP A 102 -13.70 -6.67 8.07
N GLN A 103 -13.15 -7.46 8.96
CA GLN A 103 -11.81 -7.24 9.53
C GLN A 103 -10.72 -7.30 8.45
N GLN A 104 -10.82 -8.23 7.50
CA GLN A 104 -9.86 -8.32 6.38
C GLN A 104 -9.97 -7.12 5.45
N LEU A 105 -11.20 -6.69 5.14
CA LEU A 105 -11.43 -5.49 4.33
C LEU A 105 -10.93 -4.23 5.03
N ASP A 106 -11.22 -4.06 6.33
CA ASP A 106 -10.77 -2.91 7.11
C ASP A 106 -9.24 -2.85 7.20
N GLY A 107 -8.59 -3.99 7.34
CA GLY A 107 -7.12 -4.06 7.44
C GLY A 107 -6.36 -3.61 6.19
N VAL A 108 -7.02 -3.51 5.04
CA VAL A 108 -6.40 -3.10 3.76
C VAL A 108 -6.97 -1.82 3.18
N THR A 109 -8.10 -1.34 3.75
CA THR A 109 -8.84 -0.19 3.26
C THR A 109 -8.29 1.10 3.81
N GLY A 110 -8.03 2.06 2.94
CA GLY A 110 -7.67 3.42 3.31
C GLY A 110 -8.55 4.47 2.67
N ALA A 111 -8.56 5.66 3.23
CA ALA A 111 -9.33 6.78 2.71
C ALA A 111 -8.88 7.16 1.30
N THR A 112 -9.81 7.43 0.40
CA THR A 112 -9.49 8.03 -0.91
C THR A 112 -8.90 9.42 -0.67
N PRO A 113 -7.69 9.73 -1.21
CA PRO A 113 -7.09 11.04 -1.02
C PRO A 113 -8.00 12.16 -1.50
N GLN A 114 -8.10 13.22 -0.73
CA GLN A 114 -8.93 14.40 -1.06
C GLN A 114 -8.15 15.49 -1.79
N ALA A 115 -6.82 15.43 -1.76
CA ALA A 115 -5.92 16.37 -2.43
C ALA A 115 -4.99 15.64 -3.39
N ASN A 116 -4.53 16.34 -4.40
CA ASN A 116 -3.47 15.88 -5.28
C ASN A 116 -2.17 15.70 -4.52
N GLY A 117 -1.35 14.78 -4.97
CA GLY A 117 -0.02 14.58 -4.38
C GLY A 117 0.56 13.21 -4.58
N LYS A 118 1.80 13.08 -4.16
CA LYS A 118 2.54 11.83 -4.23
C LYS A 118 2.00 10.83 -3.21
N GLN A 119 1.70 9.63 -3.69
CA GLN A 119 1.37 8.47 -2.86
C GLN A 119 2.60 7.58 -2.76
N ILE A 120 2.87 7.06 -1.57
CA ILE A 120 3.99 6.15 -1.31
C ILE A 120 3.49 5.01 -0.44
N LEU A 121 3.67 3.80 -0.92
CA LEU A 121 3.29 2.56 -0.25
C LEU A 121 4.52 1.66 -0.17
N THR A 122 4.67 0.95 0.94
CA THR A 122 5.87 0.13 1.18
C THR A 122 5.46 -1.31 1.46
N TRP A 123 6.10 -2.25 0.77
CA TRP A 123 6.06 -3.66 1.08
C TRP A 123 7.36 -4.08 1.77
N ASP A 124 7.25 -4.72 2.90
CA ASP A 124 8.33 -5.18 3.76
C ASP A 124 8.69 -6.66 3.54
N PHE A 125 8.27 -7.24 2.42
CA PHE A 125 8.40 -8.66 2.10
C PHE A 125 7.74 -9.58 3.14
N THR A 126 6.62 -9.13 3.70
CA THR A 126 5.73 -9.97 4.51
C THR A 126 4.39 -10.21 3.82
N ASP A 127 3.71 -11.29 4.21
CA ASP A 127 2.32 -11.55 3.80
C ASP A 127 1.32 -10.67 4.58
N GLN A 128 0.03 -10.89 4.36
CA GLN A 128 -1.04 -10.12 5.00
C GLN A 128 -1.07 -10.30 6.52
N GLN A 129 -0.52 -11.40 7.06
CA GLN A 129 -0.40 -11.69 8.48
C GLN A 129 0.91 -11.18 9.10
N GLY A 130 1.77 -10.49 8.31
CA GLY A 130 3.06 -9.98 8.75
C GLY A 130 4.17 -11.04 8.80
N LYS A 131 3.92 -12.25 8.30
CA LYS A 131 4.92 -13.30 8.21
C LYS A 131 5.79 -13.08 6.98
N LYS A 132 7.11 -13.28 7.11
CA LYS A 132 8.05 -13.15 6.02
C LYS A 132 7.70 -14.11 4.87
N VAL A 133 7.68 -13.59 3.66
CA VAL A 133 7.39 -14.40 2.47
C VAL A 133 8.57 -15.34 2.16
N LYS A 134 8.29 -16.44 1.45
CA LYS A 134 9.31 -17.37 0.98
C LYS A 134 10.17 -16.72 -0.10
N ASP A 135 11.39 -17.19 -0.25
CA ASP A 135 12.21 -16.80 -1.40
C ASP A 135 11.53 -17.23 -2.71
N GLY A 136 11.48 -16.30 -3.66
CA GLY A 136 10.78 -16.52 -4.92
C GLY A 136 10.55 -15.24 -5.71
N LYS A 137 9.78 -15.36 -6.77
CA LYS A 137 9.33 -14.24 -7.59
C LYS A 137 7.95 -13.79 -7.14
N TYR A 138 7.75 -12.50 -7.28
CA TYR A 138 6.52 -11.80 -6.91
C TYR A 138 6.16 -10.78 -7.99
N CYS A 139 4.91 -10.39 -8.01
CA CYS A 139 4.39 -9.35 -8.90
C CYS A 139 3.82 -8.21 -8.06
N VAL A 140 4.29 -6.99 -8.26
CA VAL A 140 3.62 -5.80 -7.75
C VAL A 140 2.60 -5.34 -8.78
N LYS A 141 1.41 -5.01 -8.29
CA LYS A 141 0.30 -4.49 -9.10
C LYS A 141 -0.15 -3.15 -8.54
N VAL A 142 -0.44 -2.22 -9.45
CA VAL A 142 -1.13 -0.97 -9.15
C VAL A 142 -2.28 -0.85 -10.15
N GLU A 143 -3.51 -0.81 -9.66
CA GLU A 143 -4.68 -0.61 -10.48
C GLU A 143 -5.35 0.71 -10.11
N ALA A 144 -5.77 1.47 -11.10
CA ALA A 144 -6.57 2.67 -10.90
C ALA A 144 -7.79 2.65 -11.83
N THR A 145 -8.95 2.95 -11.28
CA THR A 145 -10.15 3.28 -12.06
C THR A 145 -10.08 4.74 -12.45
N LEU A 146 -9.79 5.01 -13.70
CA LEU A 146 -9.66 6.36 -14.25
C LEU A 146 -11.02 7.04 -14.28
N TYR A 147 -11.98 6.42 -14.96
CA TYR A 147 -13.37 6.86 -14.99
C TYR A 147 -14.30 5.72 -15.45
N GLN A 148 -15.39 5.46 -14.72
CA GLN A 148 -16.34 4.40 -15.03
C GLN A 148 -15.65 3.04 -15.33
N ALA A 149 -15.75 2.55 -16.59
CA ALA A 149 -15.15 1.29 -17.01
C ALA A 149 -13.66 1.43 -17.41
N SER A 150 -13.14 2.66 -17.56
CA SER A 150 -11.73 2.88 -17.88
C SER A 150 -10.86 2.63 -16.66
N SER A 151 -9.94 1.69 -16.78
CA SER A 151 -8.97 1.37 -15.74
C SER A 151 -7.60 1.09 -16.33
N ILE A 152 -6.56 1.40 -15.56
CA ILE A 152 -5.17 1.10 -15.91
C ILE A 152 -4.56 0.19 -14.83
N VAL A 153 -3.86 -0.87 -15.26
CA VAL A 153 -3.13 -1.78 -14.38
C VAL A 153 -1.65 -1.73 -14.72
N TYR A 154 -0.83 -1.35 -13.76
CA TYR A 154 0.62 -1.48 -13.82
C TYR A 154 1.05 -2.78 -13.18
N THR A 155 2.00 -3.46 -13.80
CA THR A 155 2.53 -4.75 -13.36
C THR A 155 4.06 -4.73 -13.40
N GLY A 156 4.71 -5.14 -12.32
CA GLY A 156 6.15 -5.31 -12.26
C GLY A 156 6.53 -6.61 -11.56
N SER A 157 7.48 -7.34 -12.14
CA SER A 157 8.01 -8.58 -11.58
C SER A 157 9.29 -8.30 -10.81
N LEU A 158 9.44 -8.93 -9.65
CA LEU A 158 10.60 -8.82 -8.79
C LEU A 158 10.87 -10.14 -8.07
N SER A 159 12.09 -10.31 -7.56
CA SER A 159 12.47 -11.44 -6.72
C SER A 159 12.89 -10.98 -5.33
N THR A 160 12.67 -11.82 -4.33
CA THR A 160 13.22 -11.60 -2.98
C THR A 160 14.75 -11.49 -2.99
N LYS A 161 15.42 -12.01 -4.04
CA LYS A 161 16.89 -11.98 -4.20
C LYS A 161 17.40 -10.79 -5.01
N ASP A 162 16.50 -9.99 -5.61
CA ASP A 162 16.92 -8.81 -6.37
C ASP A 162 17.63 -7.81 -5.46
N LYS A 163 18.64 -7.14 -6.01
CA LYS A 163 19.33 -6.05 -5.33
C LYS A 163 18.46 -4.78 -5.33
N ALA A 164 18.85 -3.80 -4.53
CA ALA A 164 18.26 -2.46 -4.58
C ALA A 164 18.31 -1.91 -6.01
N GLY A 165 17.20 -1.33 -6.45
CA GLY A 165 17.04 -0.84 -7.82
C GLY A 165 15.59 -0.72 -8.25
N SER A 166 15.39 -0.15 -9.43
CA SER A 166 14.06 0.02 -10.02
C SER A 166 13.51 -1.30 -10.57
N VAL A 167 12.22 -1.53 -10.33
CA VAL A 167 11.45 -2.61 -10.95
C VAL A 167 10.80 -2.06 -12.22
N THR A 168 11.02 -2.73 -13.34
CA THR A 168 10.37 -2.36 -14.60
C THR A 168 8.88 -2.62 -14.51
N LEU A 169 8.07 -1.61 -14.80
CA LEU A 169 6.61 -1.69 -14.83
C LEU A 169 6.11 -1.67 -16.28
N THR A 170 5.15 -2.52 -16.58
CA THR A 170 4.34 -2.46 -17.79
C THR A 170 2.93 -2.04 -17.41
N SER A 171 2.21 -1.34 -18.30
CA SER A 171 0.83 -0.92 -18.04
C SER A 171 -0.12 -1.48 -19.10
N LYS A 172 -1.36 -1.75 -18.68
CA LYS A 172 -2.46 -2.15 -19.55
C LYS A 172 -3.67 -1.28 -19.23
N LEU A 173 -4.12 -0.53 -20.22
CA LEU A 173 -5.34 0.27 -20.18
C LEU A 173 -6.51 -0.59 -20.69
N SER A 174 -7.66 -0.57 -20.00
CA SER A 174 -8.85 -1.32 -20.43
C SER A 174 -9.60 -0.62 -21.55
N GLU A 175 -9.90 0.67 -21.34
CA GLU A 175 -10.60 1.53 -22.29
C GLU A 175 -9.86 2.88 -22.39
N PRO A 176 -9.70 3.46 -23.58
CA PRO A 176 -9.10 4.79 -23.73
C PRO A 176 -9.87 5.85 -22.94
N ASP A 177 -9.17 6.66 -22.19
CA ASP A 177 -9.73 7.79 -21.45
C ASP A 177 -8.73 8.94 -21.36
N GLU A 178 -8.74 9.79 -22.36
CA GLU A 178 -7.83 10.93 -22.44
C GLU A 178 -8.09 12.00 -21.37
N ALA A 179 -9.36 12.12 -20.91
CA ALA A 179 -9.74 13.13 -19.92
C ALA A 179 -9.25 12.81 -18.51
N HIS A 180 -9.07 11.52 -18.18
CA HIS A 180 -8.74 11.07 -16.82
C HIS A 180 -7.41 10.30 -16.74
N LYS A 181 -6.64 10.27 -17.82
CA LYS A 181 -5.36 9.54 -17.91
C LYS A 181 -4.34 9.98 -16.85
N ASP A 182 -4.43 11.22 -16.38
CA ASP A 182 -3.53 11.79 -15.40
C ASP A 182 -3.93 11.50 -13.95
N MET A 183 -4.98 10.71 -13.71
CA MET A 183 -5.40 10.35 -12.36
C MET A 183 -4.26 9.71 -11.55
N ILE A 184 -3.46 8.83 -12.17
CA ILE A 184 -2.19 8.36 -11.63
C ILE A 184 -1.10 8.47 -12.69
N THR A 185 0.02 9.10 -12.33
CA THR A 185 1.18 9.29 -13.20
C THR A 185 2.47 8.94 -12.45
N ASP A 186 3.59 8.83 -13.17
CA ASP A 186 4.90 8.55 -12.58
C ASP A 186 4.92 7.30 -11.68
N VAL A 187 4.20 6.25 -12.05
CA VAL A 187 4.14 5.02 -11.26
C VAL A 187 5.51 4.35 -11.27
N LYS A 188 6.07 4.16 -10.09
CA LYS A 188 7.41 3.59 -9.87
C LYS A 188 7.37 2.54 -8.78
N ALA A 189 8.22 1.53 -8.92
CA ALA A 189 8.47 0.55 -7.90
C ALA A 189 10.00 0.42 -7.73
N VAL A 190 10.50 0.56 -6.49
CA VAL A 190 11.94 0.59 -6.20
C VAL A 190 12.24 -0.29 -4.99
N ILE A 191 13.16 -1.24 -5.15
CA ILE A 191 13.69 -2.04 -4.05
C ILE A 191 14.76 -1.21 -3.34
N LYS A 192 14.63 -1.09 -2.02
CA LYS A 192 15.54 -0.36 -1.13
C LYS A 192 16.20 -1.29 -0.13
#